data_1d68e8597b91bc9922ad17f11108ca36
#
_entry.id   1d68e8597b91bc9922ad17f11108ca36
#
_cell.length_a   1.000
_cell.length_b   1.000
_cell.length_c   1.000
_cell.angle_alpha   90.00
_cell.angle_beta   90.00
_cell.angle_gamma   90.00
#
_symmetry.space_group_name_H-M   'P 1'
#
loop_
_entity.id
_entity.type
_entity.pdbx_description
1 polymer ?
#
loop_
_entity_poly.entity_id
_entity_poly.type
_entity_poly.pdbx_seq_one_letter_code
_entity_poly.pdbx_strand_id
1 'polypeptide(L)'
;DYIGCGPFRYTTTKEKLSPVLGIEGYRQIIEQMKENKISLPMVAIGGLTPDDIDPLAELGIGVAMSGTILNAENPVTMTRQIHDKCFGLFIENLNHFFENQ
;
A
#
# COMPACT_ATOMS: atom_id res chain seq x y z
N ASP A 1 5.31 8.86 13.52
CA ASP A 1 3.93 8.37 13.40
C ASP A 1 3.55 8.20 11.94
N TYR A 2 2.50 7.45 11.69
CA TYR A 2 2.01 7.21 10.34
C TYR A 2 0.50 7.08 10.37
N ILE A 3 -0.12 7.12 9.18
CA ILE A 3 -1.56 6.99 9.03
C ILE A 3 -1.86 5.63 8.39
N GLY A 4 -2.69 4.82 9.06
CA GLY A 4 -3.25 3.60 8.47
C GLY A 4 -4.58 3.93 7.83
N CYS A 5 -4.76 3.57 6.58
CA CYS A 5 -5.95 3.94 5.82
C CYS A 5 -6.48 2.75 5.00
N GLY A 6 -7.76 2.50 5.10
CA GLY A 6 -8.42 1.40 4.39
C GLY A 6 -9.93 1.44 4.54
N PRO A 7 -10.64 0.42 4.02
CA PRO A 7 -10.10 -0.70 3.27
C PRO A 7 -9.80 -0.33 1.80
N PHE A 8 -8.80 -0.98 1.22
CA PHE A 8 -8.54 -0.85 -0.22
C PHE A 8 -9.65 -1.53 -1.02
N ARG A 9 -10.04 -2.73 -0.59
CA ARG A 9 -11.18 -3.46 -1.12
C ARG A 9 -11.82 -4.31 -0.03
N TYR A 10 -13.07 -4.74 -0.23
CA TYR A 10 -13.74 -5.61 0.72
C TYR A 10 -13.12 -7.00 0.74
N THR A 11 -13.16 -7.64 1.92
CA THR A 11 -12.68 -9.00 2.11
C THR A 11 -13.79 -9.83 2.77
N THR A 12 -13.59 -11.15 2.78
CA THR A 12 -14.54 -12.06 3.44
C THR A 12 -14.47 -11.97 4.96
N THR A 13 -13.42 -11.37 5.51
CA THR A 13 -13.23 -11.28 6.95
C THR A 13 -13.83 -10.03 7.57
N LYS A 14 -14.30 -9.08 6.77
CA LYS A 14 -14.92 -7.86 7.26
C LYS A 14 -16.23 -7.59 6.54
N GLU A 15 -17.21 -7.10 7.28
CA GLU A 15 -18.44 -6.61 6.70
C GLU A 15 -18.22 -5.27 6.00
N LYS A 16 -19.18 -4.87 5.18
CA LYS A 16 -19.11 -3.62 4.42
C LYS A 16 -19.47 -2.44 5.31
N LEU A 17 -18.60 -2.13 6.27
CA LEU A 17 -18.83 -1.06 7.24
C LEU A 17 -18.39 0.31 6.72
N SER A 18 -17.52 0.34 5.70
CA SER A 18 -16.96 1.57 5.13
C SER A 18 -16.86 1.45 3.63
N PRO A 19 -16.92 2.58 2.90
CA PRO A 19 -16.69 2.53 1.45
C PRO A 19 -15.30 1.99 1.13
N VAL A 20 -15.19 1.27 0.01
CA VAL A 20 -13.92 0.83 -0.52
C VAL A 20 -13.19 2.03 -1.11
N LEU A 21 -11.92 2.22 -0.76
CA LEU A 21 -11.14 3.35 -1.25
C LEU A 21 -10.60 3.13 -2.66
N GLY A 22 -9.98 1.98 -2.91
CA GLY A 22 -9.29 1.75 -4.16
C GLY A 22 -8.16 2.76 -4.38
N ILE A 23 -7.48 2.67 -5.51
CA ILE A 23 -6.35 3.56 -5.78
C ILE A 23 -6.80 5.02 -5.91
N GLU A 24 -7.98 5.26 -6.46
CA GLU A 24 -8.49 6.61 -6.64
C GLU A 24 -8.83 7.28 -5.31
N GLY A 25 -9.37 6.53 -4.35
CA GLY A 25 -9.64 7.04 -3.01
C GLY A 25 -8.36 7.48 -2.31
N TYR A 26 -7.30 6.68 -2.43
CA TYR A 26 -6.00 7.05 -1.86
C TYR A 26 -5.43 8.29 -2.54
N ARG A 27 -5.57 8.40 -3.85
CA ARG A 27 -5.09 9.57 -4.58
C ARG A 27 -5.77 10.83 -4.08
N GLN A 28 -7.08 10.79 -3.88
CA GLN A 28 -7.83 11.94 -3.37
C GLN A 28 -7.39 12.33 -1.97
N ILE A 29 -7.15 11.35 -1.09
CA ILE A 29 -6.68 11.61 0.26
C ILE A 29 -5.30 12.27 0.23
N ILE A 30 -4.39 11.76 -0.58
CA ILE A 30 -3.05 12.34 -0.74
C ILE A 30 -3.13 13.79 -1.21
N GLU A 31 -4.01 14.08 -2.16
CA GLU A 31 -4.20 15.45 -2.66
C GLU A 31 -4.69 16.38 -1.55
N GLN A 32 -5.67 15.92 -0.75
CA GLN A 32 -6.17 16.71 0.37
C GLN A 32 -5.09 16.96 1.42
N MET A 33 -4.25 15.96 1.68
CA MET A 33 -3.13 16.13 2.61
C MET A 33 -2.17 17.19 2.11
N LYS A 34 -1.85 17.18 0.83
CA LYS A 34 -0.96 18.17 0.24
C LYS A 34 -1.56 19.59 0.33
N GLU A 35 -2.85 19.72 0.05
CA GLU A 35 -3.54 21.01 0.15
C GLU A 35 -3.50 21.57 1.56
N ASN A 36 -3.56 20.70 2.58
CA ASN A 36 -3.56 21.08 3.98
C ASN A 36 -2.15 21.04 4.60
N LYS A 37 -1.12 20.84 3.78
CA LYS A 37 0.29 20.82 4.21
C LYS A 37 0.55 19.73 5.26
N ILE A 38 -0.14 18.59 5.15
CA ILE A 38 0.06 17.44 6.03
C ILE A 38 1.10 16.53 5.38
N SER A 39 2.16 16.22 6.11
CA SER A 39 3.24 15.36 5.61
C SER A 39 3.46 14.21 6.58
N LEU A 40 2.63 13.17 6.48
CA LEU A 40 2.76 11.95 7.27
C LEU A 40 2.81 10.75 6.35
N PRO A 41 3.64 9.74 6.67
CA PRO A 41 3.62 8.49 5.92
C PRO A 41 2.25 7.82 6.02
N MET A 42 1.80 7.23 4.91
CA MET A 42 0.53 6.50 4.87
C MET A 42 0.78 5.05 4.53
N VAL A 43 0.01 4.16 5.18
CA VAL A 43 0.03 2.72 4.94
C VAL A 43 -1.37 2.30 4.54
N ALA A 44 -1.50 1.66 3.38
CA ALA A 44 -2.76 1.09 2.92
C ALA A 44 -2.98 -0.26 3.59
N ILE A 45 -4.23 -0.56 3.94
CA ILE A 45 -4.59 -1.80 4.61
C ILE A 45 -5.98 -2.23 4.12
N GLY A 46 -6.23 -3.54 4.14
CA GLY A 46 -7.54 -4.10 3.84
C GLY A 46 -7.70 -4.58 2.41
N GLY A 47 -7.65 -5.89 2.20
CA GLY A 47 -7.92 -6.52 0.91
C GLY A 47 -6.83 -6.30 -0.14
N LEU A 48 -5.60 -6.06 0.28
CA LEU A 48 -4.49 -5.84 -0.65
C LEU A 48 -3.93 -7.15 -1.19
N THR A 49 -3.48 -7.11 -2.45
CA THR A 49 -2.74 -8.21 -3.08
C THR A 49 -1.38 -7.68 -3.53
N PRO A 50 -0.42 -8.57 -3.89
CA PRO A 50 0.88 -8.11 -4.37
C PRO A 50 0.78 -7.18 -5.59
N ASP A 51 -0.23 -7.33 -6.44
CA ASP A 51 -0.40 -6.50 -7.62
C ASP A 51 -0.77 -5.05 -7.28
N ASP A 52 -1.24 -4.79 -6.08
CA ASP A 52 -1.59 -3.44 -5.63
C ASP A 52 -0.38 -2.62 -5.20
N ILE A 53 0.76 -3.27 -5.01
CA ILE A 53 1.96 -2.61 -4.45
C ILE A 53 2.47 -1.52 -5.39
N ASP A 54 2.60 -1.81 -6.69
CA ASP A 54 3.15 -0.85 -7.65
C ASP A 54 2.33 0.45 -7.72
N PRO A 55 1.00 0.40 -7.90
CA PRO A 55 0.22 1.64 -7.92
C PRO A 55 0.28 2.44 -6.62
N LEU A 56 0.29 1.75 -5.48
CA LEU A 56 0.37 2.42 -4.19
C LEU A 56 1.75 3.04 -3.98
N ALA A 57 2.81 2.35 -4.41
CA ALA A 57 4.16 2.87 -4.30
C ALA A 57 4.34 4.15 -5.12
N GLU A 58 3.68 4.25 -6.27
CA GLU A 58 3.70 5.47 -7.08
C GLU A 58 3.14 6.67 -6.32
N LEU A 59 2.19 6.43 -5.41
CA LEU A 59 1.63 7.46 -4.55
C LEU A 59 2.44 7.68 -3.27
N GLY A 60 3.51 6.91 -3.06
CA GLY A 60 4.31 6.98 -1.86
C GLY A 60 3.66 6.30 -0.65
N ILE A 61 2.77 5.33 -0.89
CA ILE A 61 2.01 4.67 0.17
C ILE A 61 2.57 3.27 0.41
N GLY A 62 2.84 2.93 1.67
CA GLY A 62 3.23 1.58 2.06
C GLY A 62 2.04 0.64 2.18
N VAL A 63 2.29 -0.62 2.47
CA VAL A 63 1.23 -1.64 2.53
C VAL A 63 1.30 -2.41 3.85
N ALA A 64 0.12 -2.82 4.33
CA ALA A 64 -0.03 -3.75 5.43
C ALA A 64 -1.01 -4.83 5.00
N MET A 65 -0.58 -6.08 5.06
CA MET A 65 -1.37 -7.21 4.60
C MET A 65 -1.48 -8.26 5.69
N SER A 66 -2.66 -8.86 5.82
CA SER A 66 -2.82 -9.99 6.73
C SER A 66 -3.57 -11.14 6.06
N GLY A 67 -4.79 -10.91 5.58
CA GLY A 67 -5.58 -11.96 4.93
C GLY A 67 -4.90 -12.58 3.73
N THR A 68 -4.25 -11.79 2.90
CA THR A 68 -3.52 -12.26 1.72
C THR A 68 -2.43 -13.25 2.12
N ILE A 69 -1.73 -12.98 3.22
CA ILE A 69 -0.67 -13.86 3.72
C ILE A 69 -1.27 -15.09 4.40
N LEU A 70 -2.24 -14.88 5.29
CA LEU A 70 -2.84 -15.96 6.07
C LEU A 70 -3.59 -16.96 5.20
N ASN A 71 -4.22 -16.51 4.13
CA ASN A 71 -5.01 -17.36 3.24
C ASN A 71 -4.21 -17.84 2.03
N ALA A 72 -2.94 -17.52 1.94
CA ALA A 72 -2.09 -17.99 0.84
C ALA A 72 -1.84 -19.50 1.00
N GLU A 73 -1.68 -20.18 -0.13
CA GLU A 73 -1.33 -21.60 -0.15
C GLU A 73 -0.01 -21.84 0.60
N ASN A 74 0.94 -20.91 0.44
CA ASN A 74 2.20 -20.93 1.19
C ASN A 74 2.47 -19.54 1.73
N PRO A 75 2.11 -19.26 3.01
CA PRO A 75 2.28 -17.93 3.58
C PRO A 75 3.73 -17.44 3.61
N VAL A 76 4.70 -18.32 3.80
CA VAL A 76 6.11 -17.93 3.81
C VAL A 76 6.54 -17.43 2.43
N THR A 77 6.17 -18.17 1.38
CA THR A 77 6.47 -17.75 0.00
C THR A 77 5.76 -16.43 -0.34
N MET A 78 4.51 -16.29 0.05
CA MET A 78 3.74 -15.07 -0.19
C MET A 78 4.41 -13.86 0.49
N THR A 79 4.81 -14.02 1.76
CA THR A 79 5.48 -12.95 2.49
C THR A 79 6.78 -12.55 1.81
N ARG A 80 7.54 -13.54 1.33
CA ARG A 80 8.80 -13.27 0.63
C ARG A 80 8.56 -12.53 -0.67
N GLN A 81 7.54 -12.90 -1.43
CA GLN A 81 7.20 -12.22 -2.68
C GLN A 81 6.85 -10.75 -2.43
N ILE A 82 6.06 -10.49 -1.40
CA ILE A 82 5.67 -9.12 -1.04
C ILE A 82 6.89 -8.32 -0.62
N HIS A 83 7.73 -8.89 0.23
CA HIS A 83 8.95 -8.23 0.69
C HIS A 83 9.87 -7.92 -0.47
N ASP A 84 10.11 -8.87 -1.36
CA ASP A 84 11.01 -8.68 -2.49
C ASP A 84 10.50 -7.60 -3.44
N LYS A 85 9.19 -7.56 -3.66
CA LYS A 85 8.58 -6.54 -4.50
C LYS A 85 8.76 -5.15 -3.90
N CYS A 86 8.50 -5.00 -2.60
CA CYS A 86 8.69 -3.73 -1.91
C CYS A 86 10.16 -3.31 -1.90
N PHE A 87 11.06 -4.26 -1.68
CA PHE A 87 12.50 -4.00 -1.69
C PHE A 87 12.99 -3.59 -3.09
N GLY A 88 12.48 -4.26 -4.13
CA GLY A 88 12.81 -3.91 -5.51
C GLY A 88 12.41 -2.46 -5.84
N LEU A 89 11.22 -2.06 -5.44
CA LEU A 89 10.77 -0.69 -5.64
C LEU A 89 11.62 0.31 -4.87
N PHE A 90 12.02 -0.04 -3.66
CA PHE A 90 12.92 0.80 -2.86
C PHE A 90 14.25 1.02 -3.58
N ILE A 91 14.83 -0.04 -4.14
CA ILE A 91 16.10 0.04 -4.88
C ILE A 91 15.94 0.91 -6.13
N GLU A 92 14.84 0.74 -6.89
CA GLU A 92 14.56 1.57 -8.05
C GLU A 92 14.49 3.06 -7.69
N ASN A 93 13.76 3.38 -6.62
CA ASN A 93 13.62 4.75 -6.17
C ASN A 93 14.96 5.34 -5.72
N LEU A 94 15.77 4.55 -5.05
CA LEU A 94 17.09 4.98 -4.61
C LEU A 94 18.01 5.26 -5.80
N ASN A 95 18.02 4.38 -6.79
CA ASN A 95 18.81 4.56 -8.01
C ASN A 95 18.36 5.82 -8.76
N HIS A 96 17.05 6.02 -8.88
CA HIS A 96 16.50 7.20 -9.52
C HIS A 96 16.93 8.48 -8.81
N PHE A 97 16.92 8.46 -7.48
CA PHE A 97 17.39 9.59 -6.68
C PHE A 97 18.84 9.92 -7.00
N PHE A 98 19.71 8.92 -7.04
CA PHE A 98 21.13 9.12 -7.34
C PHE A 98 21.37 9.57 -8.77
N GLU A 99 20.58 9.08 -9.73
CA GLU A 99 20.70 9.49 -11.13
C GLU A 99 20.38 10.97 -11.34
N ASN A 100 19.54 11.54 -10.50
CA ASN A 100 19.10 12.93 -10.60
C ASN A 100 19.92 13.90 -9.74
N GLN A 101 21.00 13.41 -9.14
CA GLN A 101 21.96 14.26 -8.42
C GLN A 101 22.94 14.87 -9.40
#